data_09c82cf8ffede6d3ea1c9a2678dce0d7
#
_entry.id   09c82cf8ffede6d3ea1c9a2678dce0d7
#
_cell.length_a   1.000
_cell.length_b   1.000
_cell.length_c   1.000
_cell.angle_alpha   90.00
_cell.angle_beta   90.00
_cell.angle_gamma   90.00
#
_symmetry.space_group_name_H-M   'P 1'
#
loop_
_entity.id
_entity.type
_entity.pdbx_description
1 polymer ?
#
loop_
_entity_poly.entity_id
_entity_poly.type
_entity_poly.pdbx_seq_one_letter_code
_entity_poly.pdbx_strand_id
1 'polypeptide(L)'
;MVHIKKLKIIMISIILAVIALIPNNVLADGPSYDITNYDMDAYIQEDGTIHIDESITYYFSSSANGLTRDLRYFYKTNKDSMEPNSARYQATGIENITVAVTNPANITTNFTKASNAEKGDNGVYTVDAVNADRTDGYDIMVYSPISSNNFQTVHYSYDITDAVVQYNDMSEIYYNFIGNGIETDVDEFNLDIYLPKSINMDDVKYYPHTYATKLEDIQVMLDSASNCISFNIRNIPSGKPVDARIVFPNTVLMNCTKKYNNDYDFNSLYKIENSMSLGNTRYFIHITINIILGVLLVTLCTIFLTYGIIKSKKFRTTVKNVNYFRDIPKHLNLLEYQALLPAKSTNALSSNLIIATILDLTNRKILNMETKKGANKKKEADYEYNVSINQNADFTQLCPYEKQILSLIFSDQISTNFNASAYTEKTLELNARFKEISKNRKLVQQISKASSKKLIDNKKMYKKVKTSLILNFIILIVTLLIVFLFNTLVMNPDKALGIIELIISSIFIALFSFI
;
A
#
# COMPACT_ATOMS: atom_id res chain seq x y z
N MET A 1 -7.00 0.58 -32.84
CA MET A 1 -6.03 -0.48 -32.55
C MET A 1 -4.76 0.00 -31.81
N VAL A 2 -4.19 1.17 -32.13
CA VAL A 2 -3.01 1.75 -31.47
C VAL A 2 -3.24 2.08 -29.98
N HIS A 3 -4.40 2.62 -29.60
CA HIS A 3 -4.71 2.96 -28.20
C HIS A 3 -4.86 1.75 -27.28
N ILE A 4 -5.39 0.62 -27.75
CA ILE A 4 -5.50 -0.61 -26.95
C ILE A 4 -4.14 -1.25 -26.70
N LYS A 5 -3.21 -1.17 -27.69
CA LYS A 5 -1.81 -1.61 -27.48
C LYS A 5 -1.09 -0.73 -26.47
N LYS A 6 -1.29 0.59 -26.53
CA LYS A 6 -0.70 1.54 -25.54
C LYS A 6 -1.27 1.30 -24.13
N LEU A 7 -2.57 1.04 -23.99
CA LEU A 7 -3.19 0.75 -22.70
C LEU A 7 -2.68 -0.56 -22.09
N LYS A 8 -2.49 -1.61 -22.91
CA LYS A 8 -1.88 -2.87 -22.45
C LYS A 8 -0.43 -2.68 -21.99
N ILE A 9 0.37 -1.88 -22.72
CA ILE A 9 1.75 -1.58 -22.34
C ILE A 9 1.78 -0.79 -21.02
N ILE A 10 0.91 0.20 -20.84
CA ILE A 10 0.80 0.97 -19.59
C ILE A 10 0.39 0.05 -18.43
N MET A 11 -0.59 -0.84 -18.61
CA MET A 11 -0.99 -1.82 -17.59
C MET A 11 0.16 -2.75 -17.19
N ILE A 12 0.88 -3.29 -18.17
CA ILE A 12 2.04 -4.16 -17.92
C ILE A 12 3.13 -3.38 -17.19
N SER A 13 3.41 -2.14 -17.60
CA SER A 13 4.40 -1.28 -16.91
C SER A 13 4.02 -0.95 -15.48
N ILE A 14 2.72 -0.78 -15.18
CA ILE A 14 2.24 -0.53 -13.82
C ILE A 14 2.33 -1.82 -12.99
N ILE A 15 1.97 -2.98 -13.54
CA ILE A 15 2.12 -4.27 -12.85
C ILE A 15 3.60 -4.53 -12.54
N LEU A 16 4.50 -4.28 -13.48
CA LEU A 16 5.94 -4.39 -13.28
C LEU A 16 6.46 -3.38 -12.24
N ALA A 17 5.94 -2.15 -12.23
CA ALA A 17 6.28 -1.15 -11.22
C ALA A 17 5.77 -1.53 -9.82
N VAL A 18 4.59 -2.14 -9.72
CA VAL A 18 4.05 -2.66 -8.44
C VAL A 18 4.88 -3.85 -7.95
N ILE A 19 5.28 -4.76 -8.85
CA ILE A 19 6.18 -5.88 -8.51
C ILE A 19 7.56 -5.35 -8.08
N ALA A 20 8.07 -4.28 -8.71
CA ALA A 20 9.32 -3.63 -8.32
C ALA A 20 9.23 -2.82 -7.00
N LEU A 21 8.03 -2.47 -6.57
CA LEU A 21 7.76 -1.79 -5.29
C LEU A 21 7.43 -2.77 -4.15
N ILE A 22 7.27 -4.06 -4.44
CA ILE A 22 7.32 -5.07 -3.38
C ILE A 22 8.74 -4.95 -2.80
N PRO A 23 8.89 -4.60 -1.52
CA PRO A 23 10.21 -4.55 -0.94
C PRO A 23 10.80 -5.94 -1.11
N ASN A 24 11.72 -6.10 -2.05
CA ASN A 24 12.71 -7.13 -1.91
C ASN A 24 13.36 -6.77 -0.58
N ASN A 25 13.19 -7.60 0.44
CA ASN A 25 14.02 -7.50 1.60
C ASN A 25 15.44 -7.39 1.04
N VAL A 26 16.00 -6.19 1.09
CA VAL A 26 17.42 -6.00 0.85
C VAL A 26 18.01 -6.83 1.97
N LEU A 27 18.43 -8.04 1.63
CA LEU A 27 19.19 -8.87 2.51
C LEU A 27 20.33 -7.97 2.96
N ALA A 28 20.35 -7.62 4.23
CA ALA A 28 21.51 -7.02 4.84
C ALA A 28 22.70 -7.91 4.43
N ASP A 29 23.85 -7.32 4.15
CA ASP A 29 25.08 -8.02 3.72
C ASP A 29 25.62 -8.99 4.81
N GLY A 30 24.75 -9.63 5.58
CA GLY A 30 25.03 -10.64 6.59
C GLY A 30 24.99 -12.06 6.01
N PRO A 31 25.57 -13.03 6.70
CA PRO A 31 25.47 -14.42 6.30
C PRO A 31 24.00 -14.86 6.32
N SER A 32 23.57 -15.56 5.25
CA SER A 32 22.23 -16.12 5.19
C SER A 32 22.20 -17.45 5.94
N TYR A 33 21.28 -17.57 6.90
CA TYR A 33 21.04 -18.79 7.66
C TYR A 33 19.54 -18.92 7.99
N ASP A 34 19.11 -20.16 8.22
CA ASP A 34 17.78 -20.51 8.71
C ASP A 34 17.93 -21.20 10.08
N ILE A 35 16.98 -21.00 11.00
CA ILE A 35 16.91 -21.74 12.26
C ILE A 35 15.97 -22.92 12.08
N THR A 36 16.54 -24.13 11.99
CA THR A 36 15.78 -25.35 11.73
C THR A 36 15.23 -26.00 13.00
N ASN A 37 15.91 -25.81 14.13
CA ASN A 37 15.46 -26.28 15.43
C ASN A 37 15.95 -25.38 16.53
N TYR A 38 15.09 -25.13 17.53
CA TYR A 38 15.41 -24.36 18.70
C TYR A 38 14.83 -25.06 19.93
N ASP A 39 15.68 -25.70 20.72
CA ASP A 39 15.29 -26.38 21.95
C ASP A 39 15.69 -25.53 23.16
N MET A 40 14.79 -25.42 24.14
CA MET A 40 15.03 -24.67 25.37
C MET A 40 14.44 -25.39 26.58
N ASP A 41 15.28 -25.67 27.56
CA ASP A 41 14.89 -26.16 28.86
C ASP A 41 14.98 -25.04 29.91
N ALA A 42 13.90 -24.79 30.64
CA ALA A 42 13.79 -23.76 31.65
C ALA A 42 13.48 -24.38 33.03
N TYR A 43 14.43 -24.37 33.94
CA TYR A 43 14.31 -24.95 35.27
C TYR A 43 14.04 -23.86 36.31
N ILE A 44 12.85 -23.86 36.90
CA ILE A 44 12.45 -22.90 37.91
C ILE A 44 13.01 -23.34 39.26
N GLN A 45 13.84 -22.46 39.87
CA GLN A 45 14.44 -22.67 41.17
C GLN A 45 13.55 -22.15 42.31
N GLU A 46 13.77 -22.67 43.54
CA GLU A 46 12.97 -22.30 44.71
C GLU A 46 13.12 -20.82 45.15
N ASP A 47 14.18 -20.16 44.74
CA ASP A 47 14.46 -18.73 45.01
C ASP A 47 13.85 -17.79 43.97
N GLY A 48 13.24 -18.33 42.90
CA GLY A 48 12.67 -17.56 41.79
C GLY A 48 13.64 -17.27 40.66
N THR A 49 14.83 -17.84 40.67
CA THR A 49 15.75 -17.87 39.51
C THR A 49 15.27 -18.89 38.50
N ILE A 50 15.50 -18.66 37.23
CA ILE A 50 15.26 -19.63 36.15
C ILE A 50 16.62 -19.98 35.54
N HIS A 51 16.99 -21.24 35.59
CA HIS A 51 18.11 -21.76 34.85
C HIS A 51 17.66 -22.15 33.45
N ILE A 52 18.34 -21.66 32.41
CA ILE A 52 18.05 -21.91 31.00
C ILE A 52 19.18 -22.69 30.36
N ASP A 53 18.83 -23.77 29.71
CA ASP A 53 19.68 -24.47 28.73
C ASP A 53 19.02 -24.36 27.36
N GLU A 54 19.65 -23.72 26.39
CA GLU A 54 19.11 -23.59 25.04
C GLU A 54 20.08 -24.09 23.98
N SER A 55 19.52 -24.66 22.92
CA SER A 55 20.26 -25.21 21.78
C SER A 55 19.62 -24.73 20.48
N ILE A 56 20.32 -23.92 19.71
CA ILE A 56 19.83 -23.35 18.46
C ILE A 56 20.59 -23.96 17.29
N THR A 57 19.89 -24.67 16.42
CA THR A 57 20.46 -25.29 15.22
C THR A 57 20.23 -24.42 14.01
N TYR A 58 21.32 -23.97 13.43
CA TYR A 58 21.36 -23.11 12.25
C TYR A 58 21.78 -23.91 11.02
N TYR A 59 21.11 -23.68 9.89
CA TYR A 59 21.57 -24.07 8.57
C TYR A 59 22.10 -22.86 7.83
N PHE A 60 23.37 -22.86 7.46
CA PHE A 60 24.03 -21.75 6.78
C PHE A 60 24.03 -21.96 5.27
N SER A 61 23.34 -21.14 4.51
CA SER A 61 23.38 -21.11 3.04
C SER A 61 24.61 -20.36 2.51
N SER A 62 25.22 -19.49 3.32
CA SER A 62 26.49 -18.80 3.04
C SER A 62 27.47 -18.96 4.19
N SER A 63 28.77 -18.76 3.95
CA SER A 63 29.79 -18.83 5.00
C SER A 63 29.62 -17.69 6.02
N ALA A 64 29.82 -17.99 7.29
CA ALA A 64 29.74 -17.05 8.41
C ALA A 64 30.98 -17.11 9.29
N ASN A 65 31.23 -16.05 10.09
CA ASN A 65 32.31 -16.02 11.08
C ASN A 65 31.79 -16.20 12.52
N GLY A 66 30.50 -16.19 12.73
CA GLY A 66 29.87 -16.33 14.02
C GLY A 66 28.41 -15.92 14.01
N LEU A 67 27.82 -15.90 15.19
CA LEU A 67 26.41 -15.63 15.44
C LEU A 67 26.25 -14.69 16.62
N THR A 68 25.17 -13.93 16.62
CA THR A 68 24.78 -13.07 17.75
C THR A 68 23.53 -13.64 18.41
N ARG A 69 23.50 -13.64 19.75
CA ARG A 69 22.33 -13.95 20.57
C ARG A 69 22.06 -12.79 21.52
N ASP A 70 20.87 -12.22 21.43
CA ASP A 70 20.42 -11.15 22.30
C ASP A 70 19.61 -11.73 23.47
N LEU A 71 20.06 -11.54 24.68
CA LEU A 71 19.35 -11.92 25.91
C LEU A 71 18.84 -10.66 26.58
N ARG A 72 17.53 -10.60 26.84
CA ARG A 72 16.88 -9.46 27.51
C ARG A 72 16.17 -9.95 28.76
N TYR A 73 16.51 -9.36 29.91
CA TYR A 73 15.93 -9.74 31.19
C TYR A 73 14.99 -8.67 31.77
N PHE A 74 15.10 -7.44 31.30
CA PHE A 74 14.30 -6.33 31.79
C PHE A 74 13.78 -5.46 30.65
N TYR A 75 12.46 -5.15 30.71
CA TYR A 75 11.82 -4.18 29.82
C TYR A 75 11.11 -3.12 30.67
N LYS A 76 11.43 -1.84 30.47
CA LYS A 76 10.70 -0.73 31.09
C LYS A 76 9.29 -0.70 30.52
N THR A 77 8.30 -1.07 31.33
CA THR A 77 6.89 -0.98 30.95
C THR A 77 6.49 0.49 30.82
N ASN A 78 5.78 0.86 29.75
CA ASN A 78 5.16 2.17 29.66
C ASN A 78 4.12 2.28 30.79
N LYS A 79 3.95 3.48 31.38
CA LYS A 79 2.93 3.77 32.41
C LYS A 79 1.50 3.44 31.97
N ASP A 80 1.27 3.31 30.66
CA ASP A 80 -0.01 2.96 30.01
C ASP A 80 -0.16 1.46 29.74
N SER A 81 0.77 0.60 30.17
CA SER A 81 0.61 -0.85 30.01
C SER A 81 -0.51 -1.34 30.89
N MET A 82 -1.39 -2.22 30.37
CA MET A 82 -2.46 -2.86 31.15
C MET A 82 -1.93 -3.79 32.27
N GLU A 83 -0.62 -3.95 32.37
CA GLU A 83 0.07 -4.84 33.30
C GLU A 83 1.13 -4.11 34.11
N PRO A 84 0.76 -3.12 34.95
CA PRO A 84 1.75 -2.29 35.65
C PRO A 84 2.59 -3.07 36.68
N ASN A 85 2.18 -4.29 37.06
CA ASN A 85 2.81 -5.09 38.12
C ASN A 85 3.10 -6.53 37.69
N SER A 86 3.09 -6.83 36.38
CA SER A 86 3.35 -8.19 35.93
C SER A 86 4.84 -8.55 36.01
N ALA A 87 5.13 -9.85 36.09
CA ALA A 87 6.50 -10.38 36.05
C ALA A 87 7.20 -10.17 34.70
N ARG A 88 6.49 -9.67 33.71
CA ARG A 88 6.99 -9.52 32.36
C ARG A 88 8.27 -8.72 32.30
N TYR A 89 9.36 -9.39 31.88
CA TYR A 89 10.66 -8.76 31.69
C TYR A 89 11.12 -7.90 32.89
N GLN A 90 10.93 -8.40 34.12
CA GLN A 90 11.30 -7.68 35.33
C GLN A 90 12.36 -8.41 36.15
N ALA A 91 13.08 -9.35 35.55
CA ALA A 91 14.22 -9.97 36.18
C ALA A 91 15.32 -8.94 36.50
N THR A 92 16.22 -9.27 37.40
CA THR A 92 17.27 -8.35 37.87
C THR A 92 18.62 -8.53 37.19
N GLY A 93 18.83 -9.67 36.51
CA GLY A 93 20.07 -9.93 35.77
C GLY A 93 20.08 -11.29 35.07
N ILE A 94 21.14 -11.51 34.31
CA ILE A 94 21.52 -12.80 33.76
C ILE A 94 22.95 -13.07 34.20
N GLU A 95 23.16 -14.27 34.77
CA GLU A 95 24.44 -14.68 35.31
C GLU A 95 24.86 -16.06 34.73
N ASN A 96 26.09 -16.48 35.02
CA ASN A 96 26.63 -17.80 34.70
C ASN A 96 26.57 -18.18 33.22
N ILE A 97 26.66 -17.20 32.31
CA ILE A 97 26.57 -17.42 30.87
C ILE A 97 27.73 -18.28 30.39
N THR A 98 27.41 -19.42 29.79
CA THR A 98 28.36 -20.31 29.10
C THR A 98 27.89 -20.60 27.69
N VAL A 99 28.85 -20.90 26.80
CA VAL A 99 28.58 -21.19 25.39
C VAL A 99 29.37 -22.41 24.96
N ALA A 100 28.69 -23.31 24.24
CA ALA A 100 29.33 -24.43 23.54
C ALA A 100 28.80 -24.48 22.09
N VAL A 101 29.59 -25.06 21.19
CA VAL A 101 29.22 -25.16 19.78
C VAL A 101 29.43 -26.58 19.30
N THR A 102 28.39 -27.15 18.69
CA THR A 102 28.45 -28.41 17.96
C THR A 102 28.69 -28.12 16.48
N ASN A 103 29.82 -28.57 15.98
CA ASN A 103 30.23 -28.34 14.60
C ASN A 103 29.56 -29.33 13.61
N PRO A 104 29.74 -29.19 12.28
CA PRO A 104 29.18 -30.10 11.28
C PRO A 104 29.62 -31.56 11.40
N ALA A 105 30.72 -31.83 12.11
CA ALA A 105 31.18 -33.19 12.40
C ALA A 105 30.54 -33.77 13.67
N ASN A 106 29.54 -33.10 14.24
CA ASN A 106 28.85 -33.47 15.46
C ASN A 106 29.77 -33.55 16.70
N ILE A 107 30.78 -32.67 16.74
CA ILE A 107 31.70 -32.50 17.90
C ILE A 107 31.32 -31.23 18.63
N THR A 108 30.97 -31.37 19.90
CA THR A 108 30.67 -30.23 20.78
C THR A 108 31.93 -29.76 21.49
N THR A 109 32.16 -28.43 21.44
CA THR A 109 33.32 -27.79 22.09
C THR A 109 32.83 -26.62 22.97
N ASN A 110 33.28 -26.60 24.20
CA ASN A 110 33.06 -25.45 25.09
C ASN A 110 33.89 -24.23 24.65
N PHE A 111 33.25 -23.09 24.52
CA PHE A 111 33.88 -21.84 24.11
C PHE A 111 34.36 -21.05 25.35
N THR A 112 35.39 -20.26 25.18
CA THR A 112 35.94 -19.45 26.27
C THR A 112 35.42 -18.02 26.16
N LYS A 113 34.99 -17.45 27.29
CA LYS A 113 34.64 -16.04 27.36
C LYS A 113 35.85 -15.17 27.16
N ALA A 114 35.83 -14.28 26.18
CA ALA A 114 36.88 -13.31 25.89
C ALA A 114 36.38 -11.88 26.15
N SER A 115 37.27 -10.98 26.54
CA SER A 115 36.93 -9.56 26.63
C SER A 115 36.91 -8.86 25.28
N ASN A 116 37.71 -9.34 24.33
CA ASN A 116 37.77 -8.85 22.95
C ASN A 116 37.97 -10.07 22.03
N ALA A 117 37.34 -10.03 20.87
CA ALA A 117 37.55 -11.02 19.80
C ALA A 117 37.33 -10.33 18.46
N GLU A 118 37.96 -10.85 17.41
CA GLU A 118 37.91 -10.28 16.06
C GLU A 118 37.34 -11.27 15.07
N LYS A 119 36.92 -10.76 13.93
CA LYS A 119 36.42 -11.58 12.80
C LYS A 119 37.48 -12.60 12.37
N GLY A 120 37.15 -13.87 12.44
CA GLY A 120 38.04 -15.00 12.13
C GLY A 120 38.52 -15.75 13.35
N ASP A 121 38.32 -15.23 14.56
CA ASP A 121 38.56 -15.99 15.79
C ASP A 121 37.62 -17.20 15.86
N ASN A 122 38.00 -18.20 16.61
CA ASN A 122 37.23 -19.42 16.79
C ASN A 122 37.38 -19.96 18.22
N GLY A 123 36.30 -20.51 18.76
CA GLY A 123 36.30 -21.10 20.10
C GLY A 123 36.14 -20.09 21.22
N VAL A 124 35.74 -18.85 20.92
CA VAL A 124 35.55 -17.77 21.91
C VAL A 124 34.19 -17.09 21.74
N TYR A 125 33.69 -16.47 22.80
CA TYR A 125 32.53 -15.61 22.78
C TYR A 125 32.74 -14.36 23.61
N THR A 126 32.04 -13.25 23.23
CA THR A 126 31.99 -12.02 24.03
C THR A 126 30.58 -11.82 24.59
N VAL A 127 30.49 -11.06 25.69
CA VAL A 127 29.21 -10.71 26.33
C VAL A 127 29.24 -9.21 26.59
N ASP A 128 28.44 -8.48 25.86
CA ASP A 128 28.34 -7.03 25.94
C ASP A 128 27.04 -6.62 26.62
N ALA A 129 27.12 -5.81 27.67
CA ALA A 129 25.94 -5.35 28.39
C ALA A 129 25.16 -4.34 27.54
N VAL A 130 23.86 -4.53 27.47
CA VAL A 130 22.91 -3.61 26.82
C VAL A 130 22.13 -2.87 27.87
N ASN A 131 22.29 -1.54 27.91
CA ASN A 131 21.54 -0.61 28.74
C ASN A 131 20.87 0.41 27.79
N ALA A 132 19.76 0.01 27.19
CA ALA A 132 19.00 0.89 26.31
C ALA A 132 17.87 1.60 27.07
N ASP A 133 17.30 2.66 26.50
CA ASP A 133 16.22 3.46 27.13
C ASP A 133 15.03 2.62 27.65
N ARG A 134 14.83 1.41 27.07
CA ARG A 134 13.68 0.55 27.34
C ARG A 134 14.00 -0.88 27.76
N THR A 135 15.27 -1.32 27.61
CA THR A 135 15.64 -2.72 27.87
C THR A 135 17.02 -2.84 28.47
N ASP A 136 17.18 -3.77 29.40
CA ASP A 136 18.47 -4.20 29.92
C ASP A 136 18.70 -5.68 29.55
N GLY A 137 19.93 -6.01 29.22
CA GLY A 137 20.29 -7.35 28.76
C GLY A 137 21.74 -7.49 28.36
N TYR A 138 22.03 -8.50 27.58
CA TYR A 138 23.34 -8.80 27.03
C TYR A 138 23.25 -9.19 25.57
N ASP A 139 24.21 -8.77 24.77
CA ASP A 139 24.48 -9.28 23.43
C ASP A 139 25.66 -10.24 23.50
N ILE A 140 25.45 -11.46 23.08
CA ILE A 140 26.49 -12.52 23.06
C ILE A 140 26.90 -12.70 21.61
N MET A 141 28.18 -12.41 21.31
CA MET A 141 28.75 -12.73 20.00
C MET A 141 29.57 -14.02 20.11
N VAL A 142 29.21 -15.01 19.34
CA VAL A 142 29.90 -16.32 19.27
C VAL A 142 30.75 -16.35 18.02
N TYR A 143 32.05 -16.49 18.18
CA TYR A 143 33.03 -16.54 17.10
C TYR A 143 33.29 -17.99 16.71
N SER A 144 32.62 -18.43 15.66
CA SER A 144 32.66 -19.79 15.16
C SER A 144 32.55 -19.82 13.63
N PRO A 145 33.69 -19.70 12.90
CA PRO A 145 33.67 -19.72 11.45
C PRO A 145 33.05 -21.01 10.90
N ILE A 146 32.14 -20.87 9.96
CA ILE A 146 31.46 -21.99 9.29
C ILE A 146 31.40 -21.77 7.78
N SER A 147 31.57 -22.83 7.01
CA SER A 147 31.40 -22.82 5.55
C SER A 147 29.94 -22.94 5.16
N SER A 148 29.59 -22.45 3.95
CA SER A 148 28.26 -22.57 3.38
C SER A 148 27.78 -24.04 3.27
N ASN A 149 26.45 -24.23 3.28
CA ASN A 149 25.75 -25.51 3.19
C ASN A 149 26.10 -26.47 4.35
N ASN A 150 26.23 -25.93 5.54
CA ASN A 150 26.50 -26.71 6.75
C ASN A 150 25.54 -26.36 7.89
N PHE A 151 25.38 -27.31 8.81
CA PHE A 151 24.67 -27.09 10.07
C PHE A 151 25.66 -26.81 11.20
N GLN A 152 25.22 -25.98 12.13
CA GLN A 152 25.91 -25.71 13.39
C GLN A 152 24.89 -25.50 14.50
N THR A 153 25.09 -26.14 15.65
CA THR A 153 24.25 -25.91 16.83
C THR A 153 25.05 -25.12 17.87
N VAL A 154 24.47 -24.03 18.34
CA VAL A 154 25.03 -23.25 19.45
C VAL A 154 24.23 -23.52 20.70
N HIS A 155 24.92 -23.87 21.78
CA HIS A 155 24.35 -24.16 23.09
C HIS A 155 24.69 -23.01 24.02
N TYR A 156 23.70 -22.47 24.70
CA TYR A 156 23.85 -21.47 25.75
C TYR A 156 23.26 -22.00 27.05
N SER A 157 23.94 -21.72 28.17
CA SER A 157 23.42 -21.99 29.50
C SER A 157 23.60 -20.75 30.36
N TYR A 158 22.57 -20.34 31.09
CA TYR A 158 22.58 -19.15 31.90
C TYR A 158 21.48 -19.15 32.95
N ASP A 159 21.62 -18.28 33.98
CA ASP A 159 20.65 -18.09 35.05
C ASP A 159 20.00 -16.71 34.93
N ILE A 160 18.68 -16.64 34.97
CA ILE A 160 17.90 -15.40 35.02
C ILE A 160 17.48 -15.17 36.45
N THR A 161 18.06 -14.16 37.11
CA THR A 161 17.83 -13.87 38.52
C THR A 161 16.53 -13.10 38.75
N ASP A 162 15.78 -13.43 39.82
CA ASP A 162 14.49 -12.82 40.16
C ASP A 162 13.45 -12.84 39.03
N ALA A 163 13.46 -13.90 38.22
CA ALA A 163 12.55 -14.02 37.08
C ALA A 163 11.10 -14.35 37.51
N VAL A 164 10.93 -15.01 38.64
CA VAL A 164 9.61 -15.28 39.23
C VAL A 164 9.20 -14.17 40.17
N VAL A 165 7.97 -13.72 40.04
CA VAL A 165 7.34 -12.75 40.96
C VAL A 165 6.28 -13.44 41.78
N GLN A 166 6.33 -13.28 43.10
CA GLN A 166 5.35 -13.79 44.03
C GLN A 166 4.38 -12.69 44.47
N TYR A 167 3.09 -12.96 44.30
CA TYR A 167 1.98 -12.09 44.74
C TYR A 167 1.25 -12.69 45.93
N ASN A 168 0.16 -12.06 46.38
CA ASN A 168 -0.59 -12.48 47.55
C ASN A 168 -1.21 -13.89 47.44
N ASP A 169 -1.67 -14.26 46.23
CA ASP A 169 -2.39 -15.52 45.93
C ASP A 169 -1.70 -16.40 44.89
N MET A 170 -0.71 -15.90 44.18
CA MET A 170 -0.05 -16.61 43.08
C MET A 170 1.42 -16.26 42.96
N SER A 171 2.16 -17.12 42.25
CA SER A 171 3.48 -16.81 41.67
C SER A 171 3.38 -16.80 40.16
N GLU A 172 4.11 -15.93 39.52
CA GLU A 172 4.05 -15.71 38.07
C GLU A 172 5.44 -15.67 37.47
N ILE A 173 5.58 -16.38 36.33
CA ILE A 173 6.66 -16.18 35.38
C ILE A 173 6.01 -15.60 34.11
N TYR A 174 6.53 -14.50 33.62
CA TYR A 174 6.15 -13.99 32.29
C TYR A 174 7.43 -13.58 31.56
N TYR A 175 7.87 -14.44 30.68
CA TYR A 175 9.16 -14.27 30.01
C TYR A 175 9.06 -14.44 28.48
N ASN A 176 9.92 -13.71 27.78
CA ASN A 176 10.07 -13.79 26.34
C ASN A 176 11.18 -14.77 25.99
N PHE A 177 10.82 -15.99 25.64
CA PHE A 177 11.77 -17.07 25.34
C PHE A 177 12.39 -16.90 23.95
N ILE A 178 11.63 -16.39 22.97
CA ILE A 178 12.16 -15.95 21.68
C ILE A 178 11.97 -14.44 21.55
N GLY A 179 13.07 -13.70 21.44
CA GLY A 179 13.06 -12.24 21.29
C GLY A 179 12.77 -11.77 19.85
N ASN A 180 12.51 -10.47 19.70
CA ASN A 180 12.31 -9.83 18.39
C ASN A 180 13.60 -9.74 17.55
N GLY A 181 14.77 -10.04 18.13
CA GLY A 181 16.07 -9.94 17.48
C GLY A 181 16.39 -11.12 16.55
N ILE A 182 15.55 -12.14 16.50
CA ILE A 182 15.71 -13.25 15.56
C ILE A 182 15.22 -12.80 14.19
N GLU A 183 16.14 -12.60 13.26
CA GLU A 183 15.87 -12.01 11.92
C GLU A 183 15.52 -13.04 10.84
N THR A 184 15.45 -14.34 11.20
CA THR A 184 15.04 -15.42 10.30
C THR A 184 13.84 -16.17 10.87
N ASP A 185 13.17 -16.98 10.04
CA ASP A 185 12.09 -17.85 10.49
C ASP A 185 12.67 -18.97 11.38
N VAL A 186 11.89 -19.44 12.36
CA VAL A 186 12.22 -20.61 13.17
C VAL A 186 11.26 -21.74 12.80
N ASP A 187 11.80 -22.82 12.24
CA ASP A 187 10.96 -23.94 11.76
C ASP A 187 10.26 -24.65 12.92
N GLU A 188 11.01 -24.96 13.99
CA GLU A 188 10.49 -25.65 15.17
C GLU A 188 11.14 -25.10 16.44
N PHE A 189 10.32 -24.78 17.43
CA PHE A 189 10.72 -24.35 18.77
C PHE A 189 10.10 -25.26 19.82
N ASN A 190 10.94 -25.89 20.61
CA ASN A 190 10.57 -26.73 21.75
C ASN A 190 10.98 -26.02 23.03
N LEU A 191 10.01 -25.75 23.92
CA LEU A 191 10.24 -25.13 25.22
C LEU A 191 9.69 -26.02 26.31
N ASP A 192 10.58 -26.57 27.14
CA ASP A 192 10.24 -27.37 28.30
C ASP A 192 10.48 -26.55 29.58
N ILE A 193 9.40 -26.32 30.35
CA ILE A 193 9.45 -25.57 31.60
C ILE A 193 9.24 -26.50 32.78
N TYR A 194 10.30 -26.71 33.54
CA TYR A 194 10.33 -27.59 34.71
C TYR A 194 10.04 -26.81 35.99
N LEU A 195 8.92 -27.16 36.63
CA LEU A 195 8.48 -26.56 37.88
C LEU A 195 9.05 -27.31 39.10
N PRO A 196 9.18 -26.67 40.30
CA PRO A 196 9.64 -27.35 41.49
C PRO A 196 8.79 -28.56 41.85
N LYS A 197 9.41 -29.61 42.37
CA LYS A 197 8.75 -30.92 42.67
C LYS A 197 7.57 -30.82 43.66
N SER A 198 7.46 -29.74 44.42
CA SER A 198 6.41 -29.54 45.41
C SER A 198 5.06 -29.08 44.82
N ILE A 199 4.95 -28.95 43.48
CA ILE A 199 3.76 -28.40 42.82
C ILE A 199 2.78 -29.49 42.43
N ASN A 200 1.46 -29.17 42.54
CA ASN A 200 0.43 -29.93 41.87
C ASN A 200 0.13 -29.31 40.51
N MET A 201 0.35 -30.07 39.43
CA MET A 201 0.19 -29.57 38.06
C MET A 201 -1.25 -29.17 37.72
N ASP A 202 -2.26 -29.64 38.43
CA ASP A 202 -3.66 -29.19 38.26
C ASP A 202 -3.87 -27.73 38.66
N ASP A 203 -3.04 -27.21 39.56
CA ASP A 203 -3.09 -25.82 40.05
C ASP A 203 -2.28 -24.87 39.16
N VAL A 204 -1.57 -25.39 38.16
CA VAL A 204 -0.77 -24.58 37.21
C VAL A 204 -1.62 -24.08 36.06
N LYS A 205 -1.47 -22.81 35.73
CA LYS A 205 -2.06 -22.20 34.52
C LYS A 205 -0.92 -21.70 33.63
N TYR A 206 -1.11 -21.86 32.33
CA TYR A 206 -0.11 -21.49 31.32
C TYR A 206 -0.77 -20.79 30.13
N TYR A 207 -0.10 -19.78 29.64
CA TYR A 207 -0.58 -18.94 28.54
C TYR A 207 0.58 -18.66 27.59
N PRO A 208 0.70 -19.45 26.48
CA PRO A 208 1.66 -19.12 25.44
C PRO A 208 1.15 -17.97 24.58
N HIS A 209 2.02 -17.02 24.27
CA HIS A 209 1.73 -15.90 23.39
C HIS A 209 2.66 -15.98 22.18
N THR A 210 2.05 -16.14 21.02
CA THR A 210 2.74 -16.17 19.75
C THR A 210 2.12 -15.14 18.82
N TYR A 211 2.95 -14.55 17.97
CA TYR A 211 2.53 -13.53 17.04
C TYR A 211 2.62 -14.06 15.61
N ALA A 212 1.51 -14.06 14.89
CA ALA A 212 1.39 -14.53 13.51
C ALA A 212 1.63 -16.06 13.31
N THR A 213 1.71 -16.85 14.37
CA THR A 213 1.74 -18.32 14.31
C THR A 213 0.31 -18.85 14.36
N LYS A 214 0.02 -19.88 13.57
CA LYS A 214 -1.31 -20.48 13.54
C LYS A 214 -1.53 -21.35 14.78
N LEU A 215 -2.77 -21.39 15.28
CA LEU A 215 -3.11 -22.23 16.44
C LEU A 215 -2.82 -23.71 16.23
N GLU A 216 -2.91 -24.22 15.01
CA GLU A 216 -2.57 -25.62 14.64
C GLU A 216 -1.09 -25.94 14.78
N ASP A 217 -0.22 -24.91 14.75
CA ASP A 217 1.23 -25.02 14.90
C ASP A 217 1.68 -24.92 16.37
N ILE A 218 0.76 -24.82 17.34
CA ILE A 218 1.05 -24.71 18.76
C ILE A 218 0.50 -25.94 19.48
N GLN A 219 1.40 -26.72 20.06
CA GLN A 219 1.04 -27.88 20.87
C GLN A 219 1.54 -27.67 22.30
N VAL A 220 0.72 -28.01 23.28
CA VAL A 220 1.09 -27.92 24.69
C VAL A 220 0.81 -29.25 25.37
N MET A 221 1.78 -29.76 26.11
CA MET A 221 1.67 -30.98 26.91
C MET A 221 2.05 -30.70 28.36
N LEU A 222 1.31 -31.33 29.27
CA LEU A 222 1.61 -31.33 30.70
C LEU A 222 2.09 -32.73 31.10
N ASP A 223 3.27 -32.80 31.67
CA ASP A 223 3.77 -34.01 32.27
C ASP A 223 3.86 -33.87 33.80
N SER A 224 2.89 -34.47 34.49
CA SER A 224 2.83 -34.44 35.95
C SER A 224 3.90 -35.30 36.60
N ALA A 225 4.54 -36.22 35.89
CA ALA A 225 5.59 -37.06 36.45
C ALA A 225 6.93 -36.30 36.59
N SER A 226 7.22 -35.43 35.63
CA SER A 226 8.41 -34.55 35.63
C SER A 226 8.12 -33.13 36.06
N ASN A 227 6.86 -32.77 36.34
CA ASN A 227 6.39 -31.42 36.60
C ASN A 227 6.78 -30.45 35.44
N CYS A 228 6.65 -30.90 34.22
CA CYS A 228 7.05 -30.20 33.03
C CYS A 228 5.82 -29.71 32.24
N ILE A 229 5.95 -28.50 31.70
CA ILE A 229 5.06 -27.94 30.69
C ILE A 229 5.86 -27.85 29.42
N SER A 230 5.47 -28.60 28.39
CA SER A 230 6.14 -28.62 27.09
C SER A 230 5.32 -27.84 26.07
N PHE A 231 5.96 -26.92 25.38
CA PHE A 231 5.43 -26.19 24.23
C PHE A 231 6.21 -26.62 22.98
N ASN A 232 5.52 -27.10 21.95
CA ASN A 232 6.07 -27.29 20.62
C ASN A 232 5.37 -26.29 19.69
N ILE A 233 6.14 -25.38 19.11
CA ILE A 233 5.64 -24.29 18.28
C ILE A 233 6.40 -24.32 16.96
N ARG A 234 5.65 -24.38 15.84
CA ARG A 234 6.22 -24.45 14.49
C ARG A 234 5.97 -23.19 13.68
N ASN A 235 6.81 -22.99 12.68
CA ASN A 235 6.65 -21.94 11.69
C ASN A 235 6.56 -20.54 12.33
N ILE A 236 7.48 -20.21 13.23
CA ILE A 236 7.56 -18.89 13.87
C ILE A 236 8.18 -17.92 12.87
N PRO A 237 7.45 -16.86 12.44
CA PRO A 237 7.99 -15.92 11.45
C PRO A 237 9.11 -15.05 12.03
N SER A 238 10.04 -14.64 11.16
CA SER A 238 11.12 -13.71 11.46
C SER A 238 10.66 -12.47 12.25
N GLY A 239 11.41 -12.11 13.28
CA GLY A 239 11.13 -10.95 14.13
C GLY A 239 9.89 -11.07 15.02
N LYS A 240 9.29 -12.26 15.15
CA LYS A 240 8.11 -12.47 16.00
C LYS A 240 8.52 -13.13 17.32
N PRO A 241 8.18 -12.51 18.47
CA PRO A 241 8.52 -13.06 19.76
C PRO A 241 7.61 -14.22 20.15
N VAL A 242 8.12 -15.09 21.03
CA VAL A 242 7.35 -16.09 21.75
C VAL A 242 7.49 -15.85 23.23
N ASP A 243 6.40 -15.47 23.86
CA ASP A 243 6.29 -15.28 25.31
C ASP A 243 5.53 -16.45 25.91
N ALA A 244 5.82 -16.81 27.13
CA ALA A 244 4.96 -17.66 27.92
C ALA A 244 4.75 -17.07 29.32
N ARG A 245 3.51 -17.14 29.77
CA ARG A 245 3.14 -16.84 31.14
C ARG A 245 2.74 -18.12 31.85
N ILE A 246 3.39 -18.40 32.97
CA ILE A 246 3.11 -19.55 33.82
C ILE A 246 2.71 -19.00 35.20
N VAL A 247 1.59 -19.51 35.73
CA VAL A 247 1.05 -19.10 37.03
C VAL A 247 0.82 -20.33 37.88
N PHE A 248 1.26 -20.24 39.13
CA PHE A 248 1.16 -21.34 40.08
C PHE A 248 0.98 -20.79 41.52
N PRO A 249 0.58 -21.59 42.50
CA PRO A 249 0.36 -21.14 43.87
C PRO A 249 1.62 -20.52 44.49
N ASN A 250 1.44 -19.40 45.22
CA ASN A 250 2.54 -18.69 45.87
C ASN A 250 3.23 -19.49 46.99
N THR A 251 2.63 -20.58 47.43
CA THR A 251 3.19 -21.46 48.46
C THR A 251 4.28 -22.40 47.95
N VAL A 252 4.50 -22.49 46.66
CA VAL A 252 5.47 -23.41 46.04
C VAL A 252 6.90 -22.92 46.23
N LEU A 253 7.14 -21.62 46.10
CA LEU A 253 8.47 -21.00 46.21
C LEU A 253 8.64 -20.37 47.58
N MET A 254 9.32 -21.08 48.49
CA MET A 254 9.51 -20.58 49.85
C MET A 254 10.56 -19.46 49.95
N ASN A 255 11.55 -19.50 49.10
CA ASN A 255 12.71 -18.60 49.13
C ASN A 255 12.69 -17.51 48.05
N CYS A 256 11.56 -17.33 47.36
CA CYS A 256 11.44 -16.29 46.33
C CYS A 256 11.73 -14.91 46.91
N THR A 257 12.67 -14.21 46.31
CA THR A 257 13.13 -12.90 46.77
C THR A 257 12.23 -11.77 46.32
N LYS A 258 11.65 -11.90 45.12
CA LYS A 258 10.82 -10.87 44.51
C LYS A 258 9.35 -11.05 44.83
N LYS A 259 8.88 -10.23 45.81
CA LYS A 259 7.50 -10.28 46.30
C LYS A 259 6.80 -8.93 46.16
N TYR A 260 5.59 -8.96 45.60
CA TYR A 260 4.74 -7.78 45.51
C TYR A 260 3.48 -7.98 46.33
N ASN A 261 3.23 -7.07 47.26
CA ASN A 261 2.01 -7.01 48.04
C ASN A 261 1.13 -5.88 47.48
N ASN A 262 0.32 -6.21 46.51
CA ASN A 262 -0.56 -5.28 45.82
C ASN A 262 -1.89 -5.95 45.44
N ASP A 263 -2.79 -5.20 44.80
CA ASP A 263 -4.12 -5.67 44.39
C ASP A 263 -4.11 -6.50 43.09
N TYR A 264 -2.94 -6.82 42.53
CA TYR A 264 -2.82 -7.68 41.36
C TYR A 264 -2.90 -9.14 41.79
N ASP A 265 -4.02 -9.77 41.43
CA ASP A 265 -4.39 -11.13 41.80
C ASP A 265 -4.62 -11.99 40.54
N PHE A 266 -4.88 -13.29 40.78
CA PHE A 266 -5.17 -14.23 39.69
C PHE A 266 -6.37 -13.78 38.81
N ASN A 267 -7.41 -13.16 39.41
CA ASN A 267 -8.57 -12.70 38.64
C ASN A 267 -8.22 -11.53 37.73
N SER A 268 -7.35 -10.65 38.17
CA SER A 268 -6.83 -9.53 37.35
C SER A 268 -5.99 -10.05 36.18
N LEU A 269 -5.12 -11.01 36.46
CA LEU A 269 -4.32 -11.70 35.45
C LEU A 269 -5.23 -12.41 34.43
N TYR A 270 -6.20 -13.19 34.88
CA TYR A 270 -7.11 -13.92 34.00
C TYR A 270 -7.90 -13.00 33.06
N LYS A 271 -8.31 -11.82 33.51
CA LYS A 271 -8.97 -10.81 32.66
C LYS A 271 -8.03 -10.32 31.55
N ILE A 272 -6.76 -10.08 31.88
CA ILE A 272 -5.74 -9.66 30.91
C ILE A 272 -5.53 -10.76 29.88
N GLU A 273 -5.30 -12.00 30.31
CA GLU A 273 -5.09 -13.14 29.43
C GLU A 273 -6.28 -13.39 28.49
N ASN A 274 -7.48 -13.34 29.03
CA ASN A 274 -8.68 -13.48 28.21
C ASN A 274 -8.81 -12.37 27.15
N SER A 275 -8.39 -11.15 27.47
CA SER A 275 -8.37 -10.04 26.50
C SER A 275 -7.31 -10.23 25.43
N MET A 276 -6.13 -10.77 25.77
CA MET A 276 -5.04 -11.07 24.82
C MET A 276 -5.41 -12.21 23.87
N SER A 277 -6.00 -13.29 24.38
CA SER A 277 -6.53 -14.41 23.59
C SER A 277 -7.54 -13.93 22.53
N LEU A 278 -8.44 -13.03 22.90
CA LEU A 278 -9.37 -12.41 21.95
C LEU A 278 -8.64 -11.54 20.91
N GLY A 279 -7.50 -10.93 21.26
CA GLY A 279 -6.66 -10.14 20.37
C GLY A 279 -6.12 -10.94 19.20
N ASN A 280 -5.53 -12.11 19.45
CA ASN A 280 -4.99 -13.00 18.42
C ASN A 280 -6.09 -13.50 17.47
N THR A 281 -7.22 -13.92 17.98
CA THR A 281 -8.37 -14.34 17.16
C THR A 281 -8.86 -13.18 16.28
N ARG A 282 -8.94 -11.97 16.83
CA ARG A 282 -9.29 -10.77 16.07
C ARG A 282 -8.30 -10.51 14.93
N TYR A 283 -7.00 -10.64 15.16
CA TYR A 283 -5.98 -10.44 14.14
C TYR A 283 -6.21 -11.32 12.90
N PHE A 284 -6.43 -12.63 13.07
CA PHE A 284 -6.68 -13.55 11.94
C PHE A 284 -8.02 -13.28 11.24
N ILE A 285 -9.07 -12.96 12.01
CA ILE A 285 -10.37 -12.56 11.43
C ILE A 285 -10.20 -11.32 10.57
N HIS A 286 -9.38 -10.40 11.00
CA HIS A 286 -9.14 -9.14 10.30
C HIS A 286 -8.36 -9.32 9.01
N ILE A 287 -7.29 -10.11 9.01
CA ILE A 287 -6.56 -10.46 7.78
C ILE A 287 -7.53 -11.10 6.77
N THR A 288 -8.35 -12.04 7.22
CA THR A 288 -9.33 -12.73 6.37
C THR A 288 -10.34 -11.75 5.78
N ILE A 289 -10.88 -10.83 6.58
CA ILE A 289 -11.82 -9.80 6.11
C ILE A 289 -11.14 -8.87 5.10
N ASN A 290 -9.90 -8.44 5.34
CA ASN A 290 -9.15 -7.58 4.42
C ASN A 290 -8.88 -8.27 3.08
N ILE A 291 -8.51 -9.55 3.07
CA ILE A 291 -8.35 -10.33 1.85
C ILE A 291 -9.67 -10.40 1.07
N ILE A 292 -10.79 -10.69 1.75
CA ILE A 292 -12.12 -10.75 1.12
C ILE A 292 -12.50 -9.40 0.52
N LEU A 293 -12.29 -8.30 1.25
CA LEU A 293 -12.56 -6.93 0.76
C LEU A 293 -11.68 -6.58 -0.45
N GLY A 294 -10.40 -6.95 -0.42
CA GLY A 294 -9.47 -6.75 -1.54
C GLY A 294 -9.92 -7.49 -2.80
N VAL A 295 -10.27 -8.77 -2.68
CA VAL A 295 -10.81 -9.59 -3.80
C VAL A 295 -12.09 -8.99 -4.35
N LEU A 296 -13.00 -8.52 -3.48
CA LEU A 296 -14.26 -7.90 -3.88
C LEU A 296 -14.02 -6.59 -4.64
N LEU A 297 -13.08 -5.77 -4.18
CA LEU A 297 -12.68 -4.53 -4.84
C LEU A 297 -12.11 -4.78 -6.24
N VAL A 298 -11.17 -5.72 -6.37
CA VAL A 298 -10.59 -6.12 -7.66
C VAL A 298 -11.67 -6.63 -8.63
N THR A 299 -12.60 -7.44 -8.11
CA THR A 299 -13.71 -7.98 -8.92
C THR A 299 -14.62 -6.86 -9.43
N LEU A 300 -15.02 -5.92 -8.58
CA LEU A 300 -15.82 -4.75 -8.96
C LEU A 300 -15.09 -3.89 -10.01
N CYS A 301 -13.80 -3.60 -9.81
CA CYS A 301 -12.99 -2.87 -10.78
C CYS A 301 -12.95 -3.57 -12.14
N THR A 302 -12.80 -4.89 -12.15
CA THR A 302 -12.78 -5.70 -13.39
C THR A 302 -14.12 -5.64 -14.12
N ILE A 303 -15.24 -5.72 -13.39
CA ILE A 303 -16.59 -5.58 -13.95
C ILE A 303 -16.77 -4.20 -14.58
N PHE A 304 -16.37 -3.13 -13.90
CA PHE A 304 -16.49 -1.77 -14.43
C PHE A 304 -15.61 -1.55 -15.67
N LEU A 305 -14.38 -2.07 -15.68
CA LEU A 305 -13.48 -2.00 -16.84
C LEU A 305 -14.08 -2.74 -18.05
N THR A 306 -14.58 -3.96 -17.85
CA THR A 306 -15.20 -4.74 -18.93
C THR A 306 -16.45 -4.07 -19.46
N TYR A 307 -17.29 -3.51 -18.59
CA TYR A 307 -18.46 -2.73 -18.98
C TYR A 307 -18.08 -1.49 -19.80
N GLY A 308 -17.06 -0.73 -19.36
CA GLY A 308 -16.52 0.43 -20.08
C GLY A 308 -16.00 0.05 -21.47
N ILE A 309 -15.25 -1.05 -21.58
CA ILE A 309 -14.72 -1.57 -22.85
C ILE A 309 -15.86 -2.00 -23.79
N ILE A 310 -16.85 -2.72 -23.30
CA ILE A 310 -18.01 -3.17 -24.09
C ILE A 310 -18.81 -1.98 -24.60
N LYS A 311 -19.03 -0.97 -23.74
CA LYS A 311 -19.75 0.24 -24.10
C LYS A 311 -18.99 1.07 -25.12
N SER A 312 -17.67 1.21 -24.98
CA SER A 312 -16.81 1.92 -25.94
C SER A 312 -16.75 1.21 -27.30
N LYS A 313 -16.74 -0.14 -27.32
CA LYS A 313 -16.83 -0.92 -28.56
C LYS A 313 -18.15 -0.69 -29.29
N LYS A 314 -19.27 -0.62 -28.57
CA LYS A 314 -20.60 -0.36 -29.16
C LYS A 314 -20.67 1.01 -29.85
N PHE A 315 -19.97 2.02 -29.34
CA PHE A 315 -19.82 3.34 -30.00
C PHE A 315 -18.93 3.31 -31.25
N ARG A 316 -17.93 2.41 -31.31
CA ARG A 316 -17.00 2.30 -32.46
C ARG A 316 -17.55 1.46 -33.62
N THR A 317 -18.51 0.57 -33.38
CA THR A 317 -19.03 -0.35 -34.43
C THR A 317 -19.95 0.34 -35.42
N THR A 318 -20.48 1.52 -35.11
CA THR A 318 -21.36 2.28 -36.03
C THR A 318 -20.61 2.97 -37.18
N VAL A 319 -19.25 2.99 -37.18
CA VAL A 319 -18.46 3.72 -38.20
C VAL A 319 -17.47 2.82 -38.95
N LYS A 320 -17.57 1.49 -38.84
CA LYS A 320 -16.51 0.57 -39.27
C LYS A 320 -16.33 0.39 -40.79
N ASN A 321 -17.28 0.84 -41.62
CA ASN A 321 -17.28 0.57 -43.08
C ASN A 321 -17.43 1.80 -43.97
N VAL A 322 -17.15 2.99 -43.47
CA VAL A 322 -17.19 4.22 -44.28
C VAL A 322 -15.77 4.72 -44.51
N ASN A 323 -15.24 4.43 -45.68
CA ASN A 323 -13.91 4.95 -46.10
C ASN A 323 -13.92 6.45 -46.37
N TYR A 324 -15.11 7.01 -46.62
CA TYR A 324 -15.26 8.45 -46.91
C TYR A 324 -16.72 8.85 -46.62
N PHE A 325 -16.93 9.91 -45.84
CA PHE A 325 -18.26 10.50 -45.60
C PHE A 325 -18.29 11.89 -46.18
N ARG A 326 -19.12 12.08 -47.18
CA ARG A 326 -19.18 13.34 -47.94
C ARG A 326 -20.23 14.31 -47.38
N ASP A 327 -21.23 13.78 -46.67
CA ASP A 327 -22.36 14.57 -46.19
C ASP A 327 -22.21 14.87 -44.70
N ILE A 328 -22.60 16.07 -44.30
CA ILE A 328 -22.74 16.44 -42.89
C ILE A 328 -23.86 15.60 -42.31
N PRO A 329 -23.67 14.95 -41.12
CA PRO A 329 -24.74 14.18 -40.49
C PRO A 329 -25.97 15.04 -40.33
N LYS A 330 -27.14 14.57 -40.88
CA LYS A 330 -28.38 15.34 -41.02
C LYS A 330 -28.95 15.98 -39.74
N HIS A 331 -28.39 15.68 -38.57
CA HIS A 331 -28.87 16.15 -37.27
C HIS A 331 -27.87 16.98 -36.49
N LEU A 332 -26.70 17.32 -37.05
CA LEU A 332 -25.66 18.10 -36.38
C LEU A 332 -25.36 19.34 -37.20
N ASN A 333 -25.28 20.49 -36.53
CA ASN A 333 -24.73 21.69 -37.13
C ASN A 333 -23.19 21.65 -37.09
N LEU A 334 -22.53 22.51 -37.86
CA LEU A 334 -21.05 22.56 -37.96
C LEU A 334 -20.37 22.73 -36.59
N LEU A 335 -20.97 23.49 -35.69
CA LEU A 335 -20.46 23.70 -34.35
C LEU A 335 -20.54 22.43 -33.49
N GLU A 336 -21.63 21.68 -33.57
CA GLU A 336 -21.83 20.39 -32.90
C GLU A 336 -20.89 19.33 -33.45
N TYR A 337 -20.70 19.30 -34.76
CA TYR A 337 -19.76 18.40 -35.41
C TYR A 337 -18.32 18.68 -34.96
N GLN A 338 -17.92 19.95 -34.89
CA GLN A 338 -16.60 20.32 -34.40
C GLN A 338 -16.38 19.91 -32.93
N ALA A 339 -17.42 19.97 -32.10
CA ALA A 339 -17.36 19.52 -30.70
C ALA A 339 -17.12 18.02 -30.54
N LEU A 340 -17.39 17.22 -31.59
CA LEU A 340 -17.14 15.78 -31.63
C LEU A 340 -15.72 15.42 -32.11
N LEU A 341 -14.96 16.36 -32.68
CA LEU A 341 -13.60 16.11 -33.09
C LEU A 341 -12.68 15.99 -31.86
N PRO A 342 -11.69 15.08 -31.91
CA PRO A 342 -10.79 14.88 -30.77
C PRO A 342 -10.00 16.16 -30.45
N ALA A 343 -9.80 16.36 -29.15
CA ALA A 343 -9.35 17.58 -28.45
C ALA A 343 -8.09 18.32 -28.93
N LYS A 344 -7.45 17.92 -30.02
CA LYS A 344 -6.31 18.66 -30.63
C LYS A 344 -6.73 19.97 -31.32
N SER A 345 -8.02 20.25 -31.45
CA SER A 345 -8.57 21.43 -32.12
C SER A 345 -9.60 22.19 -31.27
N THR A 346 -9.39 22.28 -29.97
CA THR A 346 -10.35 22.86 -29.00
C THR A 346 -10.40 24.39 -28.95
N ASN A 347 -9.90 25.10 -29.92
CA ASN A 347 -10.23 26.50 -30.07
C ASN A 347 -11.56 26.62 -30.83
N ALA A 348 -12.62 26.90 -30.16
CA ALA A 348 -13.98 26.75 -30.60
C ALA A 348 -14.43 27.74 -31.70
N LEU A 349 -13.66 28.74 -31.97
CA LEU A 349 -13.69 29.47 -33.22
C LEU A 349 -12.34 29.24 -33.91
N SER A 350 -12.01 27.96 -34.17
CA SER A 350 -10.88 27.65 -35.01
C SER A 350 -11.07 28.30 -36.37
N SER A 351 -10.00 28.74 -37.00
CA SER A 351 -10.03 29.22 -38.37
C SER A 351 -10.79 28.26 -39.31
N ASN A 352 -10.72 26.95 -39.02
CA ASN A 352 -11.43 25.92 -39.77
C ASN A 352 -12.97 26.00 -39.63
N LEU A 353 -13.50 26.29 -38.42
CA LEU A 353 -14.95 26.45 -38.26
C LEU A 353 -15.45 27.71 -38.96
N ILE A 354 -14.71 28.80 -38.84
CA ILE A 354 -15.07 30.07 -39.51
C ILE A 354 -15.09 29.85 -41.02
N ILE A 355 -14.06 29.23 -41.59
CA ILE A 355 -13.98 28.95 -43.04
C ILE A 355 -15.09 27.97 -43.45
N ALA A 356 -15.29 26.87 -42.71
CA ALA A 356 -16.35 25.91 -43.00
C ALA A 356 -17.76 26.56 -42.95
N THR A 357 -17.99 27.46 -41.98
CA THR A 357 -19.27 28.20 -41.89
C THR A 357 -19.45 29.15 -43.06
N ILE A 358 -18.41 29.88 -43.47
CA ILE A 358 -18.46 30.76 -44.66
C ILE A 358 -18.81 29.95 -45.91
N LEU A 359 -18.16 28.80 -46.11
CA LEU A 359 -18.44 27.91 -47.25
C LEU A 359 -19.89 27.35 -47.20
N ASP A 360 -20.36 26.95 -46.01
CA ASP A 360 -21.72 26.48 -45.82
C ASP A 360 -22.75 27.59 -46.13
N LEU A 361 -22.52 28.79 -45.59
CA LEU A 361 -23.38 29.95 -45.87
C LEU A 361 -23.34 30.35 -47.35
N THR A 362 -22.24 30.20 -48.04
CA THR A 362 -22.12 30.38 -49.49
C THR A 362 -22.90 29.30 -50.23
N ASN A 363 -22.79 28.06 -49.84
CA ASN A 363 -23.55 26.96 -50.44
C ASN A 363 -25.09 27.13 -50.26
N ARG A 364 -25.48 27.66 -49.11
CA ARG A 364 -26.91 28.00 -48.84
C ARG A 364 -27.36 29.33 -49.46
N LYS A 365 -26.51 29.95 -50.28
CA LYS A 365 -26.75 31.24 -50.97
C LYS A 365 -27.10 32.39 -50.01
N ILE A 366 -26.61 32.33 -48.79
CA ILE A 366 -26.69 33.43 -47.82
C ILE A 366 -25.57 34.41 -48.06
N LEU A 367 -24.40 33.90 -48.45
CA LEU A 367 -23.25 34.68 -48.90
C LEU A 367 -23.03 34.45 -50.41
N ASN A 368 -22.57 35.51 -51.08
CA ASN A 368 -22.01 35.44 -52.41
C ASN A 368 -20.49 35.47 -52.26
N MET A 369 -19.78 34.58 -52.99
CA MET A 369 -18.32 34.52 -52.97
C MET A 369 -17.79 34.60 -54.40
N GLU A 370 -17.01 35.61 -54.66
CA GLU A 370 -16.29 35.79 -55.94
C GLU A 370 -14.81 35.58 -55.77
N THR A 371 -14.20 34.81 -56.66
CA THR A 371 -12.76 34.58 -56.67
C THR A 371 -12.12 35.44 -57.76
N LYS A 372 -11.11 36.26 -57.40
CA LYS A 372 -10.28 37.00 -58.34
C LYS A 372 -8.84 36.48 -58.27
N LYS A 373 -8.19 36.42 -59.44
CA LYS A 373 -6.79 36.05 -59.48
C LYS A 373 -5.95 37.21 -58.96
N GLY A 374 -5.17 36.97 -57.90
CA GLY A 374 -4.36 38.03 -57.29
C GLY A 374 -3.29 38.56 -58.20
N ALA A 375 -2.91 39.83 -58.00
CA ALA A 375 -2.00 40.58 -58.85
C ALA A 375 -0.51 40.10 -58.82
N ASN A 376 -0.14 39.18 -57.91
CA ASN A 376 1.22 38.70 -57.72
C ASN A 376 1.52 37.51 -58.61
N LYS A 377 2.19 37.74 -59.75
CA LYS A 377 2.59 36.75 -60.77
C LYS A 377 3.64 35.71 -60.32
N LYS A 378 4.09 35.70 -59.04
CA LYS A 378 5.18 34.84 -58.58
C LYS A 378 4.77 33.60 -57.76
N LYS A 379 3.49 33.40 -57.42
CA LYS A 379 2.98 32.17 -56.77
C LYS A 379 1.74 31.70 -57.51
N GLU A 380 1.73 30.46 -57.97
CA GLU A 380 0.63 29.84 -58.76
C GLU A 380 -0.71 29.71 -58.03
N ALA A 381 -0.89 30.22 -56.79
CA ALA A 381 -2.05 30.01 -55.95
C ALA A 381 -2.52 31.24 -55.16
N ASP A 382 -2.30 32.47 -55.65
CA ASP A 382 -2.86 33.64 -54.99
C ASP A 382 -4.25 33.99 -55.55
N TYR A 383 -5.29 33.50 -54.87
CA TYR A 383 -6.67 33.90 -55.12
C TYR A 383 -7.16 34.84 -54.03
N GLU A 384 -7.78 35.95 -54.43
CA GLU A 384 -8.50 36.85 -53.55
C GLU A 384 -9.96 36.41 -53.52
N TYR A 385 -10.53 36.28 -52.29
CA TYR A 385 -11.89 35.87 -52.05
C TYR A 385 -12.70 37.06 -51.58
N ASN A 386 -13.57 37.56 -52.43
CA ASN A 386 -14.50 38.65 -52.10
C ASN A 386 -15.81 38.06 -51.67
N VAL A 387 -16.29 38.45 -50.48
CA VAL A 387 -17.54 37.92 -49.89
C VAL A 387 -18.51 39.09 -49.64
N SER A 388 -19.74 38.92 -50.05
CA SER A 388 -20.85 39.85 -49.78
C SER A 388 -22.10 39.05 -49.29
N ILE A 389 -22.98 39.73 -48.58
CA ILE A 389 -24.24 39.17 -48.12
C ILE A 389 -25.25 39.23 -49.28
N ASN A 390 -25.91 38.09 -49.59
CA ASN A 390 -26.91 38.05 -50.63
C ASN A 390 -28.19 38.80 -50.20
N GLN A 391 -28.64 39.79 -50.95
CA GLN A 391 -29.81 40.64 -50.66
C GLN A 391 -31.11 39.82 -50.60
N ASN A 392 -31.19 38.74 -51.34
CA ASN A 392 -32.40 37.89 -51.45
C ASN A 392 -32.37 36.70 -50.50
N ALA A 393 -31.45 36.60 -49.55
CA ALA A 393 -31.30 35.49 -48.65
C ALA A 393 -32.35 35.52 -47.51
N ASP A 394 -32.77 34.34 -47.10
CA ASP A 394 -33.61 34.16 -45.90
C ASP A 394 -32.69 34.07 -44.66
N PHE A 395 -32.67 35.13 -43.88
CA PHE A 395 -31.86 35.25 -42.64
C PHE A 395 -32.56 34.64 -41.41
N THR A 396 -33.81 34.17 -41.54
CA THR A 396 -34.60 33.67 -40.39
C THR A 396 -34.05 32.34 -39.87
N GLN A 397 -33.43 31.54 -40.76
CA GLN A 397 -32.85 30.23 -40.45
C GLN A 397 -31.42 30.27 -39.93
N LEU A 398 -30.84 31.44 -39.73
CA LEU A 398 -29.47 31.58 -39.23
C LEU A 398 -29.36 31.18 -37.75
N CYS A 399 -28.51 30.21 -37.48
CA CYS A 399 -28.19 29.84 -36.10
C CYS A 399 -27.42 30.94 -35.35
N PRO A 400 -27.51 31.00 -34.02
CA PRO A 400 -26.81 32.02 -33.24
C PRO A 400 -25.31 32.10 -33.49
N TYR A 401 -24.64 30.97 -33.73
CA TYR A 401 -23.20 30.97 -34.03
C TYR A 401 -22.88 31.48 -35.42
N GLU A 402 -23.75 31.26 -36.40
CA GLU A 402 -23.61 31.78 -37.78
C GLU A 402 -23.73 33.32 -37.75
N LYS A 403 -24.71 33.86 -37.01
CA LYS A 403 -24.84 35.30 -36.76
C LYS A 403 -23.58 35.88 -36.13
N GLN A 404 -22.96 35.17 -35.19
CA GLN A 404 -21.70 35.61 -34.60
C GLN A 404 -20.54 35.65 -35.62
N ILE A 405 -20.45 34.65 -36.51
CA ILE A 405 -19.41 34.61 -37.54
C ILE A 405 -19.67 35.73 -38.57
N LEU A 406 -20.90 35.91 -39.00
CA LEU A 406 -21.24 37.01 -39.89
C LEU A 406 -20.94 38.40 -39.26
N SER A 407 -21.28 38.60 -37.98
CA SER A 407 -20.94 39.80 -37.26
C SER A 407 -19.43 40.02 -37.15
N LEU A 408 -18.62 38.97 -36.97
CA LEU A 408 -17.18 39.01 -36.95
C LEU A 408 -16.60 39.48 -38.31
N ILE A 409 -17.19 39.01 -39.39
CA ILE A 409 -16.72 39.33 -40.75
C ILE A 409 -17.14 40.74 -41.16
N PHE A 410 -18.42 41.09 -41.03
CA PHE A 410 -18.98 42.32 -41.58
C PHE A 410 -19.03 43.49 -40.58
N SER A 411 -18.88 43.23 -39.28
CA SER A 411 -18.80 44.25 -38.25
C SER A 411 -17.59 44.02 -37.33
N ASP A 412 -17.28 44.98 -36.43
CA ASP A 412 -16.18 44.86 -35.46
C ASP A 412 -16.65 44.33 -34.09
N GLN A 413 -17.79 43.67 -34.05
CA GLN A 413 -18.40 43.13 -32.84
C GLN A 413 -18.87 41.70 -33.07
N ILE A 414 -18.76 40.85 -32.03
CA ILE A 414 -19.31 39.53 -32.03
C ILE A 414 -20.70 39.55 -31.38
N SER A 415 -21.74 39.37 -32.15
CA SER A 415 -23.12 39.45 -31.69
C SER A 415 -23.98 38.29 -32.24
N THR A 416 -24.83 37.73 -31.38
CA THR A 416 -25.88 36.80 -31.79
C THR A 416 -27.09 37.49 -32.40
N ASN A 417 -27.20 38.80 -32.22
CA ASN A 417 -28.30 39.66 -32.74
C ASN A 417 -27.88 40.43 -33.99
N PHE A 418 -26.92 39.88 -34.76
CA PHE A 418 -26.45 40.47 -36.00
C PHE A 418 -27.58 40.58 -37.00
N ASN A 419 -27.81 41.82 -37.50
CA ASN A 419 -28.76 42.07 -38.57
C ASN A 419 -28.03 42.01 -39.92
N ALA A 420 -28.13 40.89 -40.62
CA ALA A 420 -27.48 40.67 -41.89
C ALA A 420 -27.93 41.59 -42.99
N SER A 421 -29.22 41.99 -43.01
CA SER A 421 -29.80 42.88 -44.03
C SER A 421 -29.20 44.29 -44.06
N ALA A 422 -28.60 44.73 -42.96
CA ALA A 422 -27.94 46.02 -42.91
C ALA A 422 -26.54 46.06 -43.59
N TYR A 423 -26.03 44.91 -44.02
CA TYR A 423 -24.70 44.78 -44.61
C TYR A 423 -24.68 44.17 -46.03
N THR A 424 -25.81 44.16 -46.72
CA THR A 424 -25.97 43.54 -48.04
C THR A 424 -25.18 44.30 -49.12
N GLU A 425 -24.90 45.58 -48.94
CA GLU A 425 -24.12 46.38 -49.87
C GLU A 425 -22.59 46.28 -49.65
N LYS A 426 -22.18 45.64 -48.56
CA LYS A 426 -20.76 45.54 -48.16
C LYS A 426 -20.11 44.33 -48.79
N THR A 427 -19.08 44.56 -49.61
CA THR A 427 -18.19 43.48 -50.12
C THR A 427 -16.84 43.60 -49.43
N LEU A 428 -16.32 42.46 -48.95
CA LEU A 428 -15.08 42.37 -48.21
C LEU A 428 -14.14 41.32 -48.79
N GLU A 429 -12.85 41.64 -48.87
CA GLU A 429 -11.81 40.66 -49.18
C GLU A 429 -11.46 39.89 -47.89
N LEU A 430 -11.62 38.57 -47.94
CA LEU A 430 -11.53 37.69 -46.75
C LEU A 430 -10.13 37.65 -46.13
N ASN A 431 -9.08 37.59 -46.95
CA ASN A 431 -7.71 37.51 -46.42
C ASN A 431 -7.29 38.80 -45.74
N ALA A 432 -7.68 39.98 -46.32
CA ALA A 432 -7.46 41.28 -45.68
C ALA A 432 -8.22 41.37 -44.39
N ARG A 433 -9.49 40.93 -44.35
CA ARG A 433 -10.33 40.94 -43.15
C ARG A 433 -9.81 40.04 -42.04
N PHE A 434 -9.34 38.84 -42.35
CA PHE A 434 -8.74 37.96 -41.37
C PHE A 434 -7.43 38.52 -40.80
N LYS A 435 -6.64 39.19 -41.60
CA LYS A 435 -5.42 39.88 -41.17
C LYS A 435 -5.74 41.04 -40.23
N GLU A 436 -6.82 41.77 -40.46
CA GLU A 436 -7.32 42.83 -39.60
C GLU A 436 -7.83 42.29 -38.27
N ILE A 437 -8.66 41.24 -38.31
CA ILE A 437 -9.18 40.53 -37.12
C ILE A 437 -8.03 40.02 -36.25
N SER A 438 -7.00 39.43 -36.85
CA SER A 438 -5.83 38.89 -36.13
C SER A 438 -5.01 39.94 -35.39
N LYS A 439 -5.02 41.19 -35.87
CA LYS A 439 -4.37 42.36 -35.22
C LYS A 439 -5.19 42.96 -34.09
N ASN A 440 -6.52 42.76 -34.09
CA ASN A 440 -7.41 43.31 -33.08
C ASN A 440 -7.48 42.45 -31.82
N ARG A 441 -6.63 42.74 -30.80
CA ARG A 441 -6.54 41.96 -29.56
C ARG A 441 -7.89 41.86 -28.81
N LYS A 442 -8.73 42.90 -28.86
CA LYS A 442 -10.05 42.87 -28.20
C LYS A 442 -10.97 41.84 -28.89
N LEU A 443 -10.96 41.83 -30.20
CA LEU A 443 -11.77 40.91 -31.00
C LEU A 443 -11.32 39.45 -30.81
N VAL A 444 -10.02 39.21 -30.80
CA VAL A 444 -9.44 37.89 -30.52
C VAL A 444 -9.82 37.39 -29.12
N GLN A 445 -9.79 38.26 -28.11
CA GLN A 445 -10.24 37.90 -26.75
C GLN A 445 -11.75 37.62 -26.68
N GLN A 446 -12.56 38.37 -27.42
CA GLN A 446 -14.01 38.13 -27.50
C GLN A 446 -14.29 36.79 -28.20
N ILE A 447 -13.56 36.45 -29.27
CA ILE A 447 -13.61 35.15 -29.94
C ILE A 447 -13.30 34.05 -28.96
N SER A 448 -12.22 34.17 -28.18
CA SER A 448 -11.81 33.19 -27.18
C SER A 448 -12.87 33.00 -26.07
N LYS A 449 -13.44 34.10 -25.55
CA LYS A 449 -14.49 34.07 -24.52
C LYS A 449 -15.82 33.50 -25.05
N ALA A 450 -16.26 33.91 -26.25
CA ALA A 450 -17.47 33.38 -26.86
C ALA A 450 -17.39 31.89 -27.15
N SER A 451 -16.19 31.42 -27.53
CA SER A 451 -15.96 30.02 -27.81
C SER A 451 -15.95 29.15 -26.56
N SER A 452 -15.35 29.62 -25.48
CA SER A 452 -15.30 28.86 -24.24
C SER A 452 -16.69 28.68 -23.59
N LYS A 453 -17.56 29.68 -23.72
CA LYS A 453 -18.88 29.70 -23.08
C LYS A 453 -19.92 28.80 -23.75
N LYS A 454 -19.89 28.66 -25.09
CA LYS A 454 -20.88 27.87 -25.84
C LYS A 454 -20.58 26.38 -25.95
N LEU A 455 -19.32 25.97 -25.90
CA LEU A 455 -18.94 24.55 -25.80
C LEU A 455 -19.40 23.93 -24.47
N ILE A 456 -19.56 24.76 -23.43
CA ILE A 456 -20.06 24.32 -22.12
C ILE A 456 -21.61 24.18 -22.11
N ASP A 457 -22.34 25.06 -22.81
CA ASP A 457 -23.82 25.09 -22.75
C ASP A 457 -24.54 24.08 -23.64
N ASN A 458 -23.97 23.61 -24.73
CA ASN A 458 -24.60 22.65 -25.65
C ASN A 458 -24.38 21.17 -25.30
N LYS A 459 -23.94 20.83 -24.09
CA LYS A 459 -23.51 19.48 -23.68
C LYS A 459 -24.59 18.60 -23.07
N LYS A 460 -25.80 18.51 -23.61
CA LYS A 460 -26.73 17.44 -23.18
C LYS A 460 -26.14 16.03 -23.35
N MET A 461 -25.34 15.82 -24.38
CA MET A 461 -24.71 14.51 -24.68
C MET A 461 -23.48 14.22 -23.77
N TYR A 462 -22.66 15.23 -23.48
CA TYR A 462 -21.51 15.10 -22.57
C TYR A 462 -21.91 15.09 -21.09
N LYS A 463 -23.06 15.69 -20.74
CA LYS A 463 -23.54 15.76 -19.35
C LYS A 463 -23.81 14.36 -18.76
N LYS A 464 -24.30 13.42 -19.57
CA LYS A 464 -24.58 12.02 -19.14
C LYS A 464 -23.30 11.22 -18.87
N VAL A 465 -22.26 11.42 -19.68
CA VAL A 465 -20.96 10.73 -19.53
C VAL A 465 -20.18 11.34 -18.36
N LYS A 466 -20.18 12.68 -18.24
CA LYS A 466 -19.49 13.40 -17.17
C LYS A 466 -20.11 13.12 -15.78
N THR A 467 -21.45 13.06 -15.67
CA THR A 467 -22.12 12.70 -14.42
C THR A 467 -21.87 11.25 -14.01
N SER A 468 -21.81 10.32 -14.95
CA SER A 468 -21.47 8.92 -14.68
C SER A 468 -20.03 8.76 -14.20
N LEU A 469 -19.07 9.49 -14.80
CA LEU A 469 -17.67 9.50 -14.37
C LEU A 469 -17.49 10.10 -12.97
N ILE A 470 -18.15 11.22 -12.68
CA ILE A 470 -18.10 11.86 -11.36
C ILE A 470 -18.73 10.96 -10.30
N LEU A 471 -19.85 10.31 -10.59
CA LEU A 471 -20.51 9.39 -9.67
C LEU A 471 -19.62 8.18 -9.36
N ASN A 472 -19.00 7.59 -10.37
CA ASN A 472 -18.06 6.48 -10.20
C ASN A 472 -16.83 6.89 -9.38
N PHE A 473 -16.32 8.10 -9.58
CA PHE A 473 -15.21 8.66 -8.81
C PHE A 473 -15.59 8.90 -7.35
N ILE A 474 -16.80 9.40 -7.07
CA ILE A 474 -17.31 9.57 -5.70
C ILE A 474 -17.48 8.22 -5.01
N ILE A 475 -18.08 7.24 -5.69
CA ILE A 475 -18.26 5.88 -5.14
C ILE A 475 -16.90 5.27 -4.79
N LEU A 476 -15.91 5.42 -5.65
CA LEU A 476 -14.56 4.91 -5.42
C LEU A 476 -13.88 5.60 -4.21
N ILE A 477 -13.97 6.93 -4.09
CA ILE A 477 -13.44 7.67 -2.93
C ILE A 477 -14.15 7.22 -1.64
N VAL A 478 -15.46 7.07 -1.66
CA VAL A 478 -16.24 6.63 -0.48
C VAL A 478 -15.83 5.21 -0.08
N THR A 479 -15.66 4.30 -1.04
CA THR A 479 -15.22 2.92 -0.77
C THR A 479 -13.82 2.91 -0.14
N LEU A 480 -12.89 3.72 -0.67
CA LEU A 480 -11.54 3.87 -0.11
C LEU A 480 -11.55 4.44 1.30
N LEU A 481 -12.40 5.43 1.55
CA LEU A 481 -12.53 6.06 2.85
C LEU A 481 -13.10 5.08 3.88
N ILE A 482 -14.04 4.23 3.48
CA ILE A 482 -14.60 3.17 4.33
C ILE A 482 -13.52 2.12 4.65
N VAL A 483 -12.75 1.65 3.66
CA VAL A 483 -11.66 0.69 3.88
C VAL A 483 -10.57 1.30 4.77
N PHE A 484 -10.20 2.56 4.54
CA PHE A 484 -9.23 3.28 5.37
C PHE A 484 -9.72 3.47 6.81
N LEU A 485 -10.97 3.92 7.02
CA LEU A 485 -11.55 4.09 8.35
C LEU A 485 -11.71 2.74 9.06
N PHE A 486 -12.08 1.69 8.37
CA PHE A 486 -12.15 0.35 8.93
C PHE A 486 -10.77 -0.11 9.41
N ASN A 487 -9.73 0.04 8.58
CA ASN A 487 -8.36 -0.32 8.94
C ASN A 487 -7.79 0.53 10.08
N THR A 488 -8.10 1.82 10.16
CA THR A 488 -7.54 2.72 11.19
C THR A 488 -8.31 2.69 12.51
N LEU A 489 -9.63 2.52 12.50
CA LEU A 489 -10.48 2.58 13.70
C LEU A 489 -10.71 1.21 14.35
N VAL A 490 -10.74 0.15 13.54
CA VAL A 490 -11.03 -1.20 14.01
C VAL A 490 -9.75 -2.00 14.26
N MET A 491 -8.63 -1.57 13.65
CA MET A 491 -7.43 -2.38 13.56
C MET A 491 -6.17 -1.53 13.65
N ASN A 492 -5.45 -1.74 14.69
CA ASN A 492 -4.10 -1.21 14.84
C ASN A 492 -2.99 -2.28 14.69
N PRO A 493 -3.06 -3.22 13.74
CA PRO A 493 -1.94 -4.04 13.38
C PRO A 493 -1.48 -3.69 11.97
N ASP A 494 -0.21 -3.46 11.82
CA ASP A 494 0.52 -3.28 10.55
C ASP A 494 0.01 -2.18 9.61
N LYS A 495 0.45 -0.97 9.89
CA LYS A 495 0.34 0.20 9.00
C LYS A 495 0.78 -0.08 7.54
N ALA A 496 1.58 -1.12 7.33
CA ALA A 496 2.09 -1.52 6.02
C ALA A 496 1.00 -2.07 5.08
N LEU A 497 0.10 -2.93 5.56
CA LEU A 497 -0.98 -3.49 4.73
C LEU A 497 -1.98 -2.41 4.30
N GLY A 498 -2.36 -1.51 5.18
CA GLY A 498 -3.23 -0.37 4.85
C GLY A 498 -2.62 0.58 3.84
N ILE A 499 -1.30 0.79 3.87
CA ILE A 499 -0.57 1.62 2.89
C ILE A 499 -0.54 0.94 1.53
N ILE A 500 -0.32 -0.37 1.46
CA ILE A 500 -0.33 -1.14 0.21
C ILE A 500 -1.71 -1.10 -0.45
N GLU A 501 -2.78 -1.29 0.31
CA GLU A 501 -4.16 -1.17 -0.19
C GLU A 501 -4.47 0.25 -0.69
N LEU A 502 -3.99 1.28 -0.01
CA LEU A 502 -4.11 2.69 -0.42
C LEU A 502 -3.37 2.96 -1.74
N ILE A 503 -2.17 2.41 -1.91
CA ILE A 503 -1.37 2.54 -3.14
C ILE A 503 -2.06 1.83 -4.31
N ILE A 504 -2.47 0.58 -4.14
CA ILE A 504 -3.18 -0.20 -5.17
C ILE A 504 -4.47 0.52 -5.57
N SER A 505 -5.24 0.98 -4.62
CA SER A 505 -6.49 1.72 -4.85
C SER A 505 -6.26 3.04 -5.57
N SER A 506 -5.20 3.78 -5.23
CA SER A 506 -4.82 5.04 -5.89
C SER A 506 -4.42 4.83 -7.34
N ILE A 507 -3.72 3.74 -7.65
CA ILE A 507 -3.35 3.34 -9.00
C ILE A 507 -4.60 3.02 -9.84
N PHE A 508 -5.58 2.31 -9.27
CA PHE A 508 -6.87 2.04 -9.93
C PHE A 508 -7.67 3.31 -10.20
N ILE A 509 -7.68 4.29 -9.27
CA ILE A 509 -8.32 5.60 -9.46
C ILE A 509 -7.68 6.35 -10.63
N ALA A 510 -6.35 6.41 -10.69
CA ALA A 510 -5.62 7.06 -11.76
C ALA A 510 -5.92 6.42 -13.12
N LEU A 511 -6.00 5.10 -13.21
CA LEU A 511 -6.36 4.38 -14.44
C LEU A 511 -7.81 4.64 -14.86
N PHE A 512 -8.76 4.74 -13.92
CA PHE A 512 -10.17 5.02 -14.21
C PHE A 512 -10.41 6.46 -14.69
N SER A 513 -9.63 7.42 -14.22
CA SER A 513 -9.74 8.81 -14.66
C SER A 513 -9.23 9.03 -16.09
N PHE A 514 -8.48 8.08 -16.66
CA PHE A 514 -7.93 8.14 -18.03
C PHE A 514 -8.80 7.43 -19.09
N ILE A 515 -9.78 6.63 -18.69
CA ILE A 515 -10.75 5.94 -19.59
C ILE A 515 -12.04 6.77 -19.71
#